data_027c62f49216a916efd6e7c4d3b601f6
#
_entry.id   027c62f49216a916efd6e7c4d3b601f6
#
_cell.length_a   1.000
_cell.length_b   1.000
_cell.length_c   1.000
_cell.angle_alpha   90.00
_cell.angle_beta   90.00
_cell.angle_gamma   90.00
#
_symmetry.space_group_name_H-M   'P 1'
#
loop_
_entity.id
_entity.type
_entity.pdbx_description
1 polymer ?
#
loop_
_entity_poly.entity_id
_entity_poly.type
_entity_poly.pdbx_seq_one_letter_code
_entity_poly.pdbx_strand_id
1 'polypeptide(L)'
;MLWNCIPEHFYKKDNDIECVILSPEFSGLFFRFGVLYNLKEMMIIDKYFMQKAIELAAIGQGKTNPNPLVGAVIVKDNGIIGEGFHEKPGEPHAEVNAFLSATEPVEGATMYVTLEPCAHYGKTPPCADMIIEKGIKRVVVGIKDPNPLVAGKGIQKLLDAGISVDVGILAEECRKQNEVFLKFIIEKKPYVILKAGMSLDGKVATTSGESQWITSKAARAHVHQLRNNYEGIMVGIDTVIADNPLLTCRIQGGRDPIRIIVDSRLRIPIDAKVLDMQNESKTIIATTHLADSEKIKALQGMGIDIIVTKSINGRVNLESLMTILGEKDIDSILLEGGPILNYSALESGIVDKVMIYIAPMLIGGQSSKTAVGGEGIRKLSDAIQLEEISCRAIDKDILLEGYIMRQITSAS
;
A
#
# COMPACT_ATOMS: atom_id res chain seq x y z
N MET A 1 28.51 -22.22 -18.02
CA MET A 1 29.53 -22.42 -19.06
C MET A 1 28.88 -22.31 -20.44
N LEU A 2 28.47 -21.13 -20.90
CA LEU A 2 27.87 -20.89 -22.23
C LEU A 2 28.24 -19.49 -22.77
N TRP A 3 29.43 -18.99 -22.40
CA TRP A 3 29.87 -17.62 -22.77
C TRP A 3 31.00 -17.61 -23.79
N ASN A 4 31.38 -18.75 -24.39
CA ASN A 4 32.55 -18.82 -25.28
C ASN A 4 32.24 -19.25 -26.73
N CYS A 5 31.03 -18.93 -27.25
CA CYS A 5 30.73 -19.15 -28.66
C CYS A 5 29.95 -17.95 -29.22
N ILE A 6 30.58 -16.79 -29.28
CA ILE A 6 30.16 -15.69 -30.14
C ILE A 6 31.24 -15.54 -31.20
N PRO A 7 30.95 -15.79 -32.50
CA PRO A 7 31.91 -15.51 -33.56
C PRO A 7 32.15 -14.01 -33.70
N GLU A 8 33.42 -13.61 -33.81
CA GLU A 8 33.91 -12.21 -33.87
C GLU A 8 33.54 -11.41 -35.15
N HIS A 9 32.42 -11.65 -35.78
CA HIS A 9 32.05 -10.97 -37.03
C HIS A 9 30.67 -10.31 -36.95
N PHE A 10 30.51 -9.31 -36.06
CA PHE A 10 29.44 -8.32 -36.15
C PHE A 10 30.01 -6.96 -36.46
N TYR A 11 29.82 -6.51 -37.68
CA TYR A 11 30.09 -5.10 -38.06
C TYR A 11 28.84 -4.27 -37.87
N LYS A 12 28.94 -3.18 -37.13
CA LYS A 12 27.91 -2.17 -36.97
C LYS A 12 28.15 -1.07 -38.05
N LYS A 13 27.23 -0.90 -38.96
CA LYS A 13 27.17 0.26 -39.85
C LYS A 13 25.77 0.85 -39.80
N ASP A 14 25.72 2.11 -39.38
CA ASP A 14 24.58 3.03 -39.43
C ASP A 14 23.17 2.42 -39.47
N ASN A 15 22.56 2.24 -38.28
CA ASN A 15 21.14 1.98 -38.00
C ASN A 15 20.41 0.83 -38.71
N ASP A 16 21.05 0.08 -39.61
CA ASP A 16 20.49 -1.14 -40.20
C ASP A 16 21.40 -2.33 -39.94
N ILE A 17 20.84 -3.41 -39.37
CA ILE A 17 21.53 -4.69 -39.15
C ILE A 17 21.20 -5.57 -40.34
N GLU A 18 22.07 -5.56 -41.38
CA GLU A 18 22.00 -6.57 -42.45
C GLU A 18 22.57 -7.93 -41.95
N CYS A 19 21.73 -8.95 -41.91
CA CYS A 19 22.14 -10.31 -41.63
C CYS A 19 22.52 -11.00 -42.95
N VAL A 20 23.81 -11.32 -43.15
CA VAL A 20 24.26 -12.18 -44.25
C VAL A 20 24.10 -13.63 -43.84
N ILE A 21 23.21 -14.38 -44.49
CA ILE A 21 22.99 -15.82 -44.28
C ILE A 21 24.04 -16.59 -45.05
N LEU A 22 24.95 -17.31 -44.34
CA LEU A 22 26.05 -18.06 -44.95
C LEU A 22 25.84 -19.57 -45.05
N SER A 23 24.77 -20.19 -44.51
CA SER A 23 24.44 -21.61 -44.79
C SER A 23 23.05 -22.03 -44.28
N PRO A 24 22.43 -23.11 -44.85
CA PRO A 24 21.14 -23.62 -44.42
C PRO A 24 21.07 -24.20 -43.00
N GLU A 25 22.22 -24.58 -42.43
CA GLU A 25 22.32 -25.15 -41.07
C GLU A 25 22.06 -24.16 -39.94
N PHE A 26 22.14 -22.84 -40.21
CA PHE A 26 21.89 -21.79 -39.21
C PHE A 26 20.47 -21.23 -39.22
N SER A 27 19.62 -21.61 -40.16
CA SER A 27 18.25 -21.06 -40.26
C SER A 27 17.39 -21.27 -39.02
N GLY A 28 17.56 -22.41 -38.32
CA GLY A 28 16.81 -22.72 -37.07
C GLY A 28 17.28 -21.86 -35.87
N LEU A 29 18.56 -21.46 -35.86
CA LEU A 29 19.14 -20.64 -34.81
C LEU A 29 18.70 -19.14 -34.96
N PHE A 30 18.70 -18.67 -36.21
CA PHE A 30 18.25 -17.31 -36.52
C PHE A 30 16.75 -17.10 -36.25
N PHE A 31 15.92 -18.09 -36.53
CA PHE A 31 14.50 -18.06 -36.19
C PHE A 31 14.29 -18.00 -34.66
N ARG A 32 15.08 -18.72 -33.86
CA ARG A 32 15.10 -18.62 -32.40
C ARG A 32 15.59 -17.24 -31.92
N PHE A 33 16.62 -16.67 -32.51
CA PHE A 33 17.11 -15.34 -32.14
C PHE A 33 16.12 -14.23 -32.53
N GLY A 34 15.51 -14.30 -33.71
CA GLY A 34 14.47 -13.35 -34.13
C GLY A 34 13.24 -13.39 -33.25
N VAL A 35 12.77 -14.56 -32.84
CA VAL A 35 11.67 -14.73 -31.89
C VAL A 35 12.02 -14.18 -30.50
N LEU A 36 13.25 -14.43 -30.02
CA LEU A 36 13.72 -13.91 -28.73
C LEU A 36 13.91 -12.38 -28.75
N TYR A 37 14.33 -11.81 -29.85
CA TYR A 37 14.45 -10.36 -30.02
C TYR A 37 13.07 -9.68 -29.99
N ASN A 38 12.13 -10.18 -30.77
CA ASN A 38 10.73 -9.70 -30.77
C ASN A 38 10.06 -9.85 -29.39
N LEU A 39 10.30 -10.93 -28.65
CA LEU A 39 9.78 -11.11 -27.30
C LEU A 39 10.39 -10.10 -26.31
N LYS A 40 11.67 -9.78 -26.43
CA LYS A 40 12.29 -8.75 -25.57
C LYS A 40 11.74 -7.35 -25.85
N GLU A 41 11.57 -6.98 -27.11
CA GLU A 41 10.95 -5.70 -27.46
C GLU A 41 9.52 -5.62 -26.97
N MET A 42 8.72 -6.65 -27.17
CA MET A 42 7.34 -6.71 -26.68
C MET A 42 7.28 -6.58 -25.15
N MET A 43 8.19 -7.25 -24.41
CA MET A 43 8.26 -7.12 -22.96
C MET A 43 8.63 -5.70 -22.50
N ILE A 44 9.49 -4.98 -23.23
CA ILE A 44 9.86 -3.59 -22.92
C ILE A 44 8.66 -2.67 -23.13
N ILE A 45 7.93 -2.85 -24.23
CA ILE A 45 6.73 -2.10 -24.57
C ILE A 45 5.63 -2.35 -23.54
N ASP A 46 5.39 -3.62 -23.19
CA ASP A 46 4.37 -3.99 -22.18
C ASP A 46 4.70 -3.38 -20.80
N LYS A 47 5.97 -3.43 -20.38
CA LYS A 47 6.40 -2.78 -19.13
C LYS A 47 6.18 -1.28 -19.17
N TYR A 48 6.46 -0.62 -20.28
CA TYR A 48 6.26 0.82 -20.42
C TYR A 48 4.79 1.22 -20.24
N PHE A 49 3.85 0.53 -20.92
CA PHE A 49 2.43 0.86 -20.81
C PHE A 49 1.82 0.42 -19.47
N MET A 50 2.28 -0.71 -18.91
CA MET A 50 1.87 -1.10 -17.57
C MET A 50 2.36 -0.10 -16.51
N GLN A 51 3.57 0.45 -16.67
CA GLN A 51 4.07 1.51 -15.80
C GLN A 51 3.19 2.76 -15.88
N LYS A 52 2.69 3.12 -17.08
CA LYS A 52 1.71 4.21 -17.24
C LYS A 52 0.40 3.91 -16.51
N ALA A 53 -0.11 2.69 -16.58
CA ALA A 53 -1.30 2.28 -15.84
C ALA A 53 -1.07 2.38 -14.31
N ILE A 54 0.12 2.00 -13.81
CA ILE A 54 0.50 2.13 -12.39
C ILE A 54 0.55 3.61 -11.97
N GLU A 55 1.12 4.48 -12.81
CA GLU A 55 1.17 5.94 -12.56
C GLU A 55 -0.23 6.55 -12.46
N LEU A 56 -1.15 6.15 -13.35
CA LEU A 56 -2.55 6.56 -13.30
C LEU A 56 -3.24 6.07 -12.03
N ALA A 57 -3.08 4.79 -11.67
CA ALA A 57 -3.65 4.22 -10.46
C ALA A 57 -3.24 5.02 -9.20
N ALA A 58 -2.00 5.52 -9.13
CA ALA A 58 -1.50 6.31 -8.00
C ALA A 58 -2.27 7.62 -7.76
N ILE A 59 -2.95 8.18 -8.78
CA ILE A 59 -3.76 9.41 -8.66
C ILE A 59 -4.97 9.19 -7.72
N GLY A 60 -5.47 7.95 -7.64
CA GLY A 60 -6.56 7.54 -6.76
C GLY A 60 -6.15 7.39 -5.29
N GLN A 61 -4.87 7.46 -4.96
CA GLN A 61 -4.37 7.18 -3.62
C GLN A 61 -4.99 8.08 -2.54
N GLY A 62 -5.48 7.46 -1.47
CA GLY A 62 -6.18 8.14 -0.36
C GLY A 62 -7.65 8.49 -0.65
N LYS A 63 -8.18 8.15 -1.84
CA LYS A 63 -9.56 8.46 -2.24
C LYS A 63 -10.39 7.21 -2.54
N THR A 64 -9.75 6.08 -2.84
CA THR A 64 -10.43 4.84 -3.28
C THR A 64 -10.78 3.89 -2.15
N ASN A 65 -10.28 4.11 -0.93
CA ASN A 65 -10.50 3.22 0.21
C ASN A 65 -12.00 2.88 0.42
N PRO A 66 -12.37 1.63 0.64
CA PRO A 66 -11.53 0.42 0.69
C PRO A 66 -11.29 -0.28 -0.67
N ASN A 67 -11.62 0.36 -1.79
CA ASN A 67 -11.43 -0.18 -3.14
C ASN A 67 -9.94 -0.15 -3.55
N PRO A 68 -9.53 -1.03 -4.50
CA PRO A 68 -8.15 -1.04 -4.99
C PRO A 68 -7.81 0.20 -5.81
N LEU A 69 -6.52 0.49 -5.87
CA LEU A 69 -5.93 1.43 -6.83
C LEU A 69 -5.80 0.73 -8.18
N VAL A 70 -6.61 1.15 -9.16
CA VAL A 70 -6.58 0.58 -10.50
C VAL A 70 -6.36 1.66 -11.53
N GLY A 71 -5.46 1.39 -12.47
CA GLY A 71 -5.23 2.20 -13.66
C GLY A 71 -5.34 1.35 -14.92
N ALA A 72 -5.82 1.93 -15.99
CA ALA A 72 -5.98 1.29 -17.27
C ALA A 72 -5.50 2.21 -18.41
N VAL A 73 -4.83 1.61 -19.40
CA VAL A 73 -4.35 2.30 -20.60
C VAL A 73 -4.76 1.49 -21.83
N ILE A 74 -5.34 2.16 -22.84
CA ILE A 74 -5.68 1.55 -24.12
C ILE A 74 -4.66 2.01 -25.16
N VAL A 75 -4.05 1.05 -25.83
CA VAL A 75 -2.96 1.28 -26.80
C VAL A 75 -3.31 0.73 -28.16
N LYS A 76 -3.12 1.52 -29.21
CA LYS A 76 -3.26 1.13 -30.61
C LYS A 76 -2.09 1.67 -31.40
N ASP A 77 -1.50 0.86 -32.27
CA ASP A 77 -0.34 1.23 -33.11
C ASP A 77 0.80 1.91 -32.31
N ASN A 78 1.10 1.35 -31.11
CA ASN A 78 2.06 1.86 -30.12
C ASN A 78 1.76 3.28 -29.56
N GLY A 79 0.57 3.83 -29.83
CA GLY A 79 0.08 5.07 -29.26
C GLY A 79 -0.95 4.82 -28.14
N ILE A 80 -0.91 5.62 -27.08
CA ILE A 80 -1.97 5.63 -26.06
C ILE A 80 -3.17 6.39 -26.64
N ILE A 81 -4.31 5.73 -26.71
CA ILE A 81 -5.57 6.29 -27.20
C ILE A 81 -6.62 6.49 -26.12
N GLY A 82 -6.45 5.88 -24.94
CA GLY A 82 -7.34 6.05 -23.79
C GLY A 82 -6.62 5.77 -22.49
N GLU A 83 -6.96 6.52 -21.46
CA GLU A 83 -6.36 6.43 -20.12
C GLU A 83 -7.45 6.56 -19.05
N GLY A 84 -7.36 5.80 -17.97
CA GLY A 84 -8.31 5.88 -16.89
C GLY A 84 -7.75 5.33 -15.59
N PHE A 85 -8.30 5.79 -14.48
CA PHE A 85 -8.05 5.24 -13.15
C PHE A 85 -9.34 5.23 -12.34
N HIS A 86 -9.40 4.42 -11.29
CA HIS A 86 -10.50 4.42 -10.35
C HIS A 86 -10.38 5.62 -9.41
N GLU A 87 -11.34 6.55 -9.44
CA GLU A 87 -11.24 7.82 -8.71
C GLU A 87 -11.67 7.70 -7.24
N LYS A 88 -12.81 7.06 -6.99
CA LYS A 88 -13.38 6.86 -5.64
C LYS A 88 -14.48 5.79 -5.65
N PRO A 89 -14.84 5.22 -4.47
CA PRO A 89 -15.90 4.22 -4.36
C PRO A 89 -17.23 4.72 -4.94
N GLY A 90 -17.85 3.87 -5.76
CA GLY A 90 -19.13 4.16 -6.43
C GLY A 90 -19.01 4.85 -7.79
N GLU A 91 -17.88 5.38 -8.16
CA GLU A 91 -17.57 5.93 -9.47
C GLU A 91 -17.08 4.84 -10.45
N PRO A 92 -16.99 5.13 -11.76
CA PRO A 92 -16.56 4.19 -12.78
C PRO A 92 -15.18 3.57 -12.47
N HIS A 93 -15.01 2.31 -12.91
CA HIS A 93 -13.72 1.63 -12.82
C HIS A 93 -12.73 2.20 -13.85
N ALA A 94 -11.45 1.91 -13.67
CA ALA A 94 -10.36 2.41 -14.52
C ALA A 94 -10.57 2.09 -16.00
N GLU A 95 -11.03 0.87 -16.30
CA GLU A 95 -11.30 0.41 -17.66
C GLU A 95 -12.38 1.25 -18.32
N VAL A 96 -13.47 1.55 -17.58
CA VAL A 96 -14.57 2.40 -18.06
C VAL A 96 -14.06 3.81 -18.36
N ASN A 97 -13.28 4.39 -17.44
CA ASN A 97 -12.69 5.71 -17.65
C ASN A 97 -11.72 5.73 -18.84
N ALA A 98 -10.94 4.65 -19.04
CA ALA A 98 -10.08 4.51 -20.21
C ALA A 98 -10.87 4.45 -21.53
N PHE A 99 -12.03 3.78 -21.54
CA PHE A 99 -12.93 3.82 -22.72
C PHE A 99 -13.56 5.19 -22.95
N LEU A 100 -13.95 5.88 -21.88
CA LEU A 100 -14.56 7.22 -21.98
C LEU A 100 -13.59 8.29 -22.49
N SER A 101 -12.31 8.14 -22.18
CA SER A 101 -11.24 9.06 -22.60
C SER A 101 -10.69 8.74 -23.99
N ALA A 102 -11.11 7.61 -24.61
CA ALA A 102 -10.55 7.17 -25.88
C ALA A 102 -10.76 8.20 -27.01
N THR A 103 -9.68 8.53 -27.71
CA THR A 103 -9.64 9.54 -28.77
C THR A 103 -9.97 8.98 -30.15
N GLU A 104 -10.00 7.65 -30.28
CA GLU A 104 -10.31 6.94 -31.52
C GLU A 104 -10.93 5.55 -31.24
N PRO A 105 -11.47 4.82 -32.27
CA PRO A 105 -12.05 3.51 -32.07
C PRO A 105 -11.09 2.49 -31.48
N VAL A 106 -11.49 1.87 -30.38
CA VAL A 106 -10.67 0.94 -29.57
C VAL A 106 -10.65 -0.50 -30.09
N GLU A 107 -11.46 -0.84 -31.08
CA GLU A 107 -11.48 -2.18 -31.68
C GLU A 107 -10.08 -2.59 -32.16
N GLY A 108 -9.68 -3.81 -31.81
CA GLY A 108 -8.36 -4.36 -32.12
C GLY A 108 -7.20 -3.85 -31.26
N ALA A 109 -7.44 -2.92 -30.34
CA ALA A 109 -6.43 -2.35 -29.45
C ALA A 109 -5.98 -3.35 -28.35
N THR A 110 -4.91 -2.99 -27.65
CA THR A 110 -4.43 -3.66 -26.41
C THR A 110 -4.80 -2.80 -25.20
N MET A 111 -5.37 -3.42 -24.17
CA MET A 111 -5.59 -2.77 -22.86
C MET A 111 -4.58 -3.26 -21.84
N TYR A 112 -3.97 -2.35 -21.11
CA TYR A 112 -3.13 -2.61 -19.94
C TYR A 112 -3.90 -2.20 -18.69
N VAL A 113 -4.01 -3.08 -17.72
CA VAL A 113 -4.73 -2.84 -16.47
C VAL A 113 -3.97 -3.42 -15.29
N THR A 114 -3.85 -2.65 -14.21
CA THR A 114 -3.01 -3.03 -13.07
C THR A 114 -3.59 -4.18 -12.23
N LEU A 115 -4.91 -4.39 -12.27
CA LEU A 115 -5.63 -5.44 -11.56
C LEU A 115 -6.61 -6.14 -12.51
N GLU A 116 -6.89 -7.42 -12.28
CA GLU A 116 -7.83 -8.23 -13.05
C GLU A 116 -9.18 -7.52 -13.25
N PRO A 117 -9.68 -7.36 -14.48
CA PRO A 117 -11.00 -6.80 -14.76
C PRO A 117 -12.11 -7.59 -14.07
N CYS A 118 -13.05 -6.90 -13.44
CA CYS A 118 -14.13 -7.55 -12.71
C CYS A 118 -15.07 -8.35 -13.64
N ALA A 119 -15.57 -9.50 -13.14
CA ALA A 119 -16.48 -10.40 -13.85
C ALA A 119 -17.89 -10.48 -13.24
N HIS A 120 -18.13 -9.83 -12.11
CA HIS A 120 -19.41 -9.87 -11.40
C HIS A 120 -20.22 -8.58 -11.63
N TYR A 121 -21.53 -8.72 -11.66
CA TYR A 121 -22.45 -7.59 -11.67
C TYR A 121 -22.48 -6.92 -10.29
N GLY A 122 -22.04 -5.68 -10.24
CA GLY A 122 -22.19 -4.81 -9.08
C GLY A 122 -23.28 -3.76 -9.36
N LYS A 123 -22.97 -2.50 -9.08
CA LYS A 123 -23.81 -1.35 -9.48
C LYS A 123 -23.72 -1.06 -10.98
N THR A 124 -22.67 -1.53 -11.64
CA THR A 124 -22.39 -1.39 -13.08
C THR A 124 -22.14 -2.77 -13.70
N PRO A 125 -22.30 -2.93 -15.03
CA PRO A 125 -21.88 -4.15 -15.72
C PRO A 125 -20.39 -4.46 -15.49
N PRO A 126 -19.99 -5.74 -15.54
CA PRO A 126 -18.59 -6.13 -15.37
C PRO A 126 -17.67 -5.51 -16.43
N CYS A 127 -16.47 -5.09 -16.02
CA CYS A 127 -15.48 -4.54 -16.96
C CYS A 127 -15.07 -5.56 -18.03
N ALA A 128 -15.01 -6.85 -17.68
CA ALA A 128 -14.71 -7.92 -18.65
C ALA A 128 -15.76 -7.96 -19.79
N ASP A 129 -17.05 -7.74 -19.51
CA ASP A 129 -18.08 -7.69 -20.54
C ASP A 129 -17.90 -6.49 -21.47
N MET A 130 -17.60 -5.33 -20.90
CA MET A 130 -17.36 -4.11 -21.68
C MET A 130 -16.12 -4.26 -22.57
N ILE A 131 -15.04 -4.86 -22.08
CA ILE A 131 -13.82 -5.14 -22.85
C ILE A 131 -14.13 -6.01 -24.08
N ILE A 132 -14.96 -7.06 -23.90
CA ILE A 132 -15.41 -7.94 -24.98
C ILE A 132 -16.27 -7.16 -25.98
N GLU A 133 -17.28 -6.43 -25.52
CA GLU A 133 -18.19 -5.64 -26.34
C GLU A 133 -17.46 -4.59 -27.19
N LYS A 134 -16.44 -3.96 -26.62
CA LYS A 134 -15.63 -2.93 -27.29
C LYS A 134 -14.60 -3.50 -28.29
N GLY A 135 -14.47 -4.81 -28.40
CA GLY A 135 -13.60 -5.47 -29.38
C GLY A 135 -12.11 -5.31 -29.11
N ILE A 136 -11.70 -5.21 -27.83
CA ILE A 136 -10.27 -5.25 -27.45
C ILE A 136 -9.70 -6.61 -27.86
N LYS A 137 -8.54 -6.61 -28.49
CA LYS A 137 -7.88 -7.83 -29.00
C LYS A 137 -6.98 -8.50 -27.98
N ARG A 138 -6.33 -7.72 -27.11
CA ARG A 138 -5.37 -8.19 -26.10
C ARG A 138 -5.55 -7.43 -24.79
N VAL A 139 -5.47 -8.13 -23.66
CA VAL A 139 -5.46 -7.53 -22.34
C VAL A 139 -4.20 -7.95 -21.59
N VAL A 140 -3.45 -6.97 -21.06
CA VAL A 140 -2.28 -7.20 -20.22
C VAL A 140 -2.65 -6.82 -18.80
N VAL A 141 -2.60 -7.80 -17.89
CA VAL A 141 -3.02 -7.68 -16.50
C VAL A 141 -1.80 -7.66 -15.59
N GLY A 142 -1.68 -6.69 -14.70
CA GLY A 142 -0.60 -6.63 -13.71
C GLY A 142 -0.67 -7.78 -12.71
N ILE A 143 -1.77 -7.88 -11.95
CA ILE A 143 -2.02 -8.95 -10.99
C ILE A 143 -3.44 -9.48 -11.08
N LYS A 144 -3.63 -10.76 -10.68
CA LYS A 144 -4.97 -11.33 -10.47
C LYS A 144 -5.60 -10.74 -9.22
N ASP A 145 -6.92 -10.59 -9.23
CA ASP A 145 -7.66 -10.22 -8.02
C ASP A 145 -7.63 -11.40 -7.02
N PRO A 146 -7.15 -11.19 -5.78
CA PRO A 146 -7.10 -12.26 -4.79
C PRO A 146 -8.46 -12.57 -4.15
N ASN A 147 -9.49 -11.75 -4.40
CA ASN A 147 -10.84 -11.98 -3.89
C ASN A 147 -11.38 -13.32 -4.42
N PRO A 148 -11.68 -14.31 -3.55
CA PRO A 148 -12.16 -15.63 -3.97
C PRO A 148 -13.43 -15.58 -4.83
N LEU A 149 -14.21 -14.50 -4.74
CA LEU A 149 -15.41 -14.29 -5.55
C LEU A 149 -15.08 -13.90 -6.99
N VAL A 150 -13.90 -13.33 -7.25
CA VAL A 150 -13.45 -12.77 -8.53
C VAL A 150 -12.33 -13.61 -9.14
N ALA A 151 -11.39 -14.04 -8.33
CA ALA A 151 -10.10 -14.65 -8.69
C ALA A 151 -10.10 -15.48 -9.98
N GLY A 152 -9.52 -14.94 -11.04
CA GLY A 152 -9.38 -15.59 -12.34
C GLY A 152 -10.62 -15.62 -13.22
N LYS A 153 -11.80 -15.19 -12.73
CA LYS A 153 -13.06 -15.24 -13.50
C LYS A 153 -13.10 -14.20 -14.60
N GLY A 154 -12.55 -13.00 -14.36
CA GLY A 154 -12.42 -11.95 -15.36
C GLY A 154 -11.50 -12.37 -16.50
N ILE A 155 -10.33 -12.89 -16.15
CA ILE A 155 -9.34 -13.42 -17.09
C ILE A 155 -9.96 -14.57 -17.90
N GLN A 156 -10.60 -15.54 -17.25
CA GLN A 156 -11.21 -16.68 -17.94
C GLN A 156 -12.28 -16.24 -18.94
N LYS A 157 -13.13 -15.28 -18.55
CA LYS A 157 -14.19 -14.75 -19.42
C LYS A 157 -13.62 -14.07 -20.68
N LEU A 158 -12.51 -13.33 -20.54
CA LEU A 158 -11.82 -12.74 -21.69
C LEU A 158 -11.23 -13.80 -22.62
N LEU A 159 -10.60 -14.84 -22.05
CA LEU A 159 -10.05 -15.97 -22.83
C LEU A 159 -11.15 -16.74 -23.58
N ASP A 160 -12.28 -17.01 -22.92
CA ASP A 160 -13.42 -17.71 -23.51
C ASP A 160 -14.03 -16.92 -24.69
N ALA A 161 -13.91 -15.58 -24.68
CA ALA A 161 -14.31 -14.69 -25.77
C ALA A 161 -13.26 -14.56 -26.88
N GLY A 162 -12.12 -15.28 -26.78
CA GLY A 162 -11.05 -15.25 -27.79
C GLY A 162 -10.08 -14.08 -27.67
N ILE A 163 -10.12 -13.33 -26.55
CA ILE A 163 -9.18 -12.24 -26.28
C ILE A 163 -7.87 -12.83 -25.73
N SER A 164 -6.73 -12.37 -26.27
CA SER A 164 -5.42 -12.74 -25.72
C SER A 164 -5.20 -12.07 -24.36
N VAL A 165 -4.82 -12.84 -23.34
CA VAL A 165 -4.57 -12.29 -21.98
C VAL A 165 -3.18 -12.69 -21.50
N ASP A 166 -2.37 -11.67 -21.19
CA ASP A 166 -1.08 -11.83 -20.51
C ASP A 166 -1.19 -11.34 -19.06
N VAL A 167 -0.60 -12.07 -18.12
CA VAL A 167 -0.68 -11.75 -16.69
C VAL A 167 0.72 -11.70 -16.09
N GLY A 168 0.97 -10.73 -15.21
CA GLY A 168 2.18 -10.65 -14.40
C GLY A 168 3.19 -9.60 -14.85
N ILE A 169 2.84 -8.74 -15.78
CA ILE A 169 3.72 -7.62 -16.17
C ILE A 169 3.74 -6.59 -15.04
N LEU A 170 4.93 -6.30 -14.50
CA LEU A 170 5.15 -5.45 -13.31
C LEU A 170 4.28 -5.88 -12.11
N ALA A 171 4.14 -7.20 -11.92
CA ALA A 171 3.25 -7.75 -10.89
C ALA A 171 3.65 -7.30 -9.48
N GLU A 172 4.96 -7.17 -9.21
CA GLU A 172 5.45 -6.77 -7.89
C GLU A 172 5.10 -5.32 -7.58
N GLU A 173 5.26 -4.43 -8.56
CA GLU A 173 4.89 -3.02 -8.45
C GLU A 173 3.37 -2.86 -8.25
N CYS A 174 2.57 -3.63 -8.99
CA CYS A 174 1.12 -3.65 -8.83
C CYS A 174 0.69 -4.16 -7.44
N ARG A 175 1.38 -5.20 -6.89
CA ARG A 175 1.12 -5.70 -5.53
C ARG A 175 1.47 -4.66 -4.48
N LYS A 176 2.65 -4.04 -4.55
CA LYS A 176 3.08 -2.99 -3.61
C LYS A 176 2.15 -1.79 -3.62
N GLN A 177 1.64 -1.41 -4.79
CA GLN A 177 0.66 -0.33 -4.89
C GLN A 177 -0.67 -0.68 -4.21
N ASN A 178 -1.06 -1.95 -4.22
CA ASN A 178 -2.32 -2.44 -3.68
C ASN A 178 -2.18 -3.25 -2.38
N GLU A 179 -1.04 -3.15 -1.66
CA GLU A 179 -0.77 -3.96 -0.45
C GLU A 179 -1.87 -3.84 0.61
N VAL A 180 -2.46 -2.66 0.77
CA VAL A 180 -3.59 -2.40 1.68
C VAL A 180 -4.82 -3.22 1.25
N PHE A 181 -5.25 -3.04 0.01
CA PHE A 181 -6.42 -3.74 -0.55
C PHE A 181 -6.24 -5.26 -0.50
N LEU A 182 -5.07 -5.76 -0.92
CA LEU A 182 -4.78 -7.19 -0.98
C LEU A 182 -4.91 -7.87 0.38
N LYS A 183 -4.39 -7.25 1.46
CA LYS A 183 -4.57 -7.76 2.81
C LYS A 183 -6.02 -7.66 3.26
N PHE A 184 -6.62 -6.48 3.10
CA PHE A 184 -7.98 -6.23 3.60
C PHE A 184 -9.03 -7.13 2.97
N ILE A 185 -8.95 -7.40 1.67
CA ILE A 185 -9.92 -8.25 0.99
C ILE A 185 -9.84 -9.72 1.40
N ILE A 186 -8.64 -10.18 1.80
CA ILE A 186 -8.40 -11.57 2.23
C ILE A 186 -8.68 -11.75 3.73
N GLU A 187 -8.10 -10.88 4.57
CA GLU A 187 -8.09 -11.06 6.03
C GLU A 187 -9.22 -10.31 6.73
N LYS A 188 -9.85 -9.33 6.08
CA LYS A 188 -10.80 -8.39 6.69
C LYS A 188 -10.25 -7.71 7.93
N LYS A 189 -8.97 -7.41 7.92
CA LYS A 189 -8.24 -6.66 8.95
C LYS A 189 -7.47 -5.52 8.32
N PRO A 190 -7.28 -4.39 9.02
CA PRO A 190 -6.48 -3.28 8.53
C PRO A 190 -5.04 -3.67 8.21
N TYR A 191 -4.47 -3.05 7.17
CA TYR A 191 -3.04 -3.03 6.93
C TYR A 191 -2.38 -2.01 7.85
N VAL A 192 -1.43 -2.43 8.69
CA VAL A 192 -0.86 -1.59 9.75
C VAL A 192 0.59 -1.20 9.42
N ILE A 193 0.81 0.11 9.28
CA ILE A 193 2.14 0.69 9.05
C ILE A 193 2.62 1.34 10.35
N LEU A 194 3.67 0.79 10.97
CA LEU A 194 4.34 1.43 12.09
C LEU A 194 5.27 2.52 11.57
N LYS A 195 4.96 3.76 11.91
CA LYS A 195 5.79 4.92 11.56
C LYS A 195 6.44 5.53 12.79
N ALA A 196 7.74 5.74 12.75
CA ALA A 196 8.45 6.49 13.77
C ALA A 196 9.44 7.48 13.16
N GLY A 197 9.67 8.60 13.88
CA GLY A 197 10.76 9.54 13.60
C GLY A 197 11.72 9.53 14.77
N MET A 198 13.02 9.30 14.53
CA MET A 198 14.02 9.19 15.59
C MET A 198 15.35 9.83 15.20
N SER A 199 16.20 10.08 16.21
CA SER A 199 17.60 10.43 16.00
C SER A 199 18.40 9.23 15.47
N LEU A 200 19.64 9.46 15.02
CA LEU A 200 20.53 8.40 14.55
C LEU A 200 20.83 7.34 15.63
N ASP A 201 20.82 7.74 16.89
CA ASP A 201 20.98 6.85 18.05
C ASP A 201 19.63 6.33 18.61
N GLY A 202 18.54 6.37 17.80
CA GLY A 202 17.27 5.73 18.07
C GLY A 202 16.35 6.43 19.08
N LYS A 203 16.57 7.72 19.37
CA LYS A 203 15.77 8.46 20.35
C LYS A 203 14.64 9.25 19.71
N VAL A 204 13.46 9.22 20.35
CA VAL A 204 12.26 9.96 19.93
C VAL A 204 11.97 11.19 20.81
N ALA A 205 12.71 11.36 21.88
CA ALA A 205 12.67 12.52 22.75
C ALA A 205 13.96 12.64 23.56
N THR A 206 14.25 13.83 24.09
CA THR A 206 15.32 14.08 25.07
C THR A 206 14.97 13.46 26.43
N THR A 207 15.90 13.53 27.39
CA THR A 207 15.66 13.10 28.77
C THR A 207 14.61 13.93 29.50
N SER A 208 14.41 15.20 29.08
CA SER A 208 13.34 16.09 29.57
C SER A 208 11.99 15.86 28.89
N GLY A 209 11.94 15.03 27.85
CA GLY A 209 10.73 14.74 27.09
C GLY A 209 10.48 15.64 25.87
N GLU A 210 11.40 16.56 25.56
CA GLU A 210 11.30 17.36 24.34
C GLU A 210 11.45 16.48 23.10
N SER A 211 10.46 16.52 22.19
CA SER A 211 10.35 15.68 20.98
C SER A 211 10.23 16.49 19.68
N GLN A 212 10.08 17.81 19.74
CA GLN A 212 9.82 18.66 18.58
C GLN A 212 10.97 19.62 18.29
N TRP A 213 11.65 19.57 17.14
CA TRP A 213 11.41 18.66 15.99
C TRP A 213 12.67 17.82 15.74
N ILE A 214 12.54 16.52 15.76
CA ILE A 214 13.66 15.61 15.49
C ILE A 214 13.90 15.53 13.98
N THR A 215 12.83 15.28 13.19
CA THR A 215 12.92 15.12 11.75
C THR A 215 12.72 16.43 10.99
N SER A 216 13.19 16.50 9.76
CA SER A 216 13.10 17.66 8.86
C SER A 216 11.65 18.04 8.50
N LYS A 217 11.49 19.25 7.94
CA LYS A 217 10.19 19.71 7.44
C LYS A 217 9.70 18.81 6.28
N ALA A 218 10.62 18.36 5.42
CA ALA A 218 10.30 17.47 4.29
C ALA A 218 9.80 16.10 4.79
N ALA A 219 10.45 15.49 5.78
CA ALA A 219 9.99 14.25 6.39
C ALA A 219 8.58 14.41 7.01
N ARG A 220 8.34 15.51 7.73
CA ARG A 220 7.00 15.79 8.28
C ARG A 220 5.95 16.03 7.20
N ALA A 221 6.28 16.67 6.08
CA ALA A 221 5.39 16.82 4.93
C ALA A 221 5.03 15.45 4.34
N HIS A 222 6.00 14.54 4.20
CA HIS A 222 5.75 13.17 3.77
C HIS A 222 4.84 12.40 4.75
N VAL A 223 4.98 12.60 6.07
CA VAL A 223 4.07 12.02 7.07
C VAL A 223 2.64 12.53 6.89
N HIS A 224 2.44 13.80 6.56
CA HIS A 224 1.10 14.31 6.24
C HIS A 224 0.54 13.67 4.96
N GLN A 225 1.38 13.32 3.98
CA GLN A 225 0.96 12.55 2.82
C GLN A 225 0.49 11.14 3.24
N LEU A 226 1.21 10.48 4.16
CA LEU A 226 0.77 9.19 4.70
C LEU A 226 -0.59 9.29 5.41
N ARG A 227 -0.81 10.35 6.22
CA ARG A 227 -2.10 10.59 6.87
C ARG A 227 -3.25 10.83 5.89
N ASN A 228 -2.96 11.37 4.71
CA ASN A 228 -3.94 11.49 3.63
C ASN A 228 -4.26 10.14 2.98
N ASN A 229 -3.26 9.26 2.89
CA ASN A 229 -3.35 8.02 2.12
C ASN A 229 -4.01 6.86 2.89
N TYR A 230 -3.82 6.81 4.21
CA TYR A 230 -4.34 5.73 5.06
C TYR A 230 -5.62 6.12 5.77
N GLU A 231 -6.54 5.15 5.98
CA GLU A 231 -7.88 5.39 6.52
C GLU A 231 -7.86 5.84 7.98
N GLY A 232 -7.01 5.20 8.81
CA GLY A 232 -6.90 5.51 10.23
C GLY A 232 -5.50 5.94 10.66
N ILE A 233 -5.44 6.76 11.73
CA ILE A 233 -4.22 7.04 12.47
C ILE A 233 -4.38 6.53 13.90
N MET A 234 -3.44 5.70 14.39
CA MET A 234 -3.51 5.10 15.71
C MET A 234 -2.38 5.60 16.62
N VAL A 235 -2.74 6.06 17.80
CA VAL A 235 -1.80 6.50 18.85
C VAL A 235 -2.19 5.92 20.20
N GLY A 236 -1.22 5.86 21.14
CA GLY A 236 -1.48 5.55 22.53
C GLY A 236 -1.90 6.77 23.35
N ILE A 237 -2.61 6.54 24.44
CA ILE A 237 -3.06 7.61 25.35
C ILE A 237 -1.93 8.49 25.89
N ASP A 238 -0.75 7.90 26.13
CA ASP A 238 0.40 8.66 26.65
C ASP A 238 0.87 9.74 25.65
N THR A 239 0.74 9.50 24.33
CA THR A 239 1.00 10.47 23.27
C THR A 239 -0.05 11.60 23.31
N VAL A 240 -1.32 11.27 23.52
CA VAL A 240 -2.38 12.27 23.64
C VAL A 240 -2.19 13.17 24.87
N ILE A 241 -1.84 12.59 26.01
CA ILE A 241 -1.61 13.33 27.26
C ILE A 241 -0.36 14.23 27.14
N ALA A 242 0.71 13.73 26.49
CA ALA A 242 1.97 14.47 26.40
C ALA A 242 1.89 15.62 25.37
N ASP A 243 1.32 15.38 24.20
CA ASP A 243 1.42 16.28 23.04
C ASP A 243 0.11 17.00 22.70
N ASN A 244 -1.03 16.55 23.24
CA ASN A 244 -2.39 17.03 22.92
C ASN A 244 -2.56 17.28 21.42
N PRO A 245 -2.29 16.26 20.54
CA PRO A 245 -2.24 16.43 19.10
C PRO A 245 -3.64 16.50 18.48
N LEU A 246 -3.76 17.10 17.28
CA LEU A 246 -4.98 17.04 16.47
C LEU A 246 -5.06 15.76 15.63
N LEU A 247 -3.94 15.14 15.27
CA LEU A 247 -3.83 13.98 14.40
C LEU A 247 -4.42 14.18 12.97
N THR A 248 -4.43 15.41 12.51
CA THR A 248 -5.00 15.80 11.21
C THR A 248 -3.97 15.69 10.08
N CYS A 249 -4.47 15.55 8.85
CA CYS A 249 -3.74 15.81 7.62
C CYS A 249 -3.68 17.33 7.40
N ARG A 250 -2.50 17.88 7.05
CA ARG A 250 -2.32 19.33 6.81
C ARG A 250 -1.94 19.61 5.36
N ILE A 251 -2.48 18.81 4.44
CA ILE A 251 -2.32 18.99 2.99
C ILE A 251 -3.57 19.70 2.49
N GLN A 252 -3.38 20.70 1.63
CA GLN A 252 -4.52 21.41 1.01
C GLN A 252 -5.35 20.41 0.18
N GLY A 253 -6.65 20.33 0.46
CA GLY A 253 -7.56 19.37 -0.18
C GLY A 253 -7.35 17.91 0.25
N GLY A 254 -6.51 17.66 1.26
CA GLY A 254 -6.32 16.32 1.83
C GLY A 254 -7.46 15.90 2.76
N ARG A 255 -7.55 14.61 3.03
CA ARG A 255 -8.52 13.98 3.92
C ARG A 255 -7.91 13.74 5.29
N ASP A 256 -8.62 14.05 6.36
CA ASP A 256 -8.23 13.68 7.72
C ASP A 256 -8.51 12.20 7.99
N PRO A 257 -7.54 11.45 8.54
CA PRO A 257 -7.75 10.05 8.90
C PRO A 257 -8.68 9.91 10.12
N ILE A 258 -9.32 8.75 10.27
CA ILE A 258 -10.03 8.37 11.49
C ILE A 258 -9.02 8.27 12.64
N ARG A 259 -9.26 9.00 13.72
CA ARG A 259 -8.38 9.00 14.89
C ARG A 259 -8.69 7.80 15.80
N ILE A 260 -7.72 6.94 16.04
CA ILE A 260 -7.85 5.73 16.88
C ILE A 260 -6.94 5.90 18.09
N ILE A 261 -7.53 6.03 19.28
CA ILE A 261 -6.80 6.23 20.53
C ILE A 261 -6.84 4.92 21.33
N VAL A 262 -5.68 4.34 21.62
CA VAL A 262 -5.56 3.15 22.47
C VAL A 262 -5.40 3.58 23.93
N ASP A 263 -6.46 3.43 24.72
CA ASP A 263 -6.54 3.88 26.12
C ASP A 263 -7.21 2.85 27.02
N SER A 264 -6.46 1.90 27.52
CA SER A 264 -6.97 0.74 28.27
C SER A 264 -7.82 1.08 29.50
N ARG A 265 -7.65 2.26 30.09
CA ARG A 265 -8.35 2.71 31.31
C ARG A 265 -9.12 4.01 31.12
N LEU A 266 -9.25 4.47 29.89
CA LEU A 266 -9.95 5.71 29.52
C LEU A 266 -9.42 6.94 30.28
N ARG A 267 -8.08 7.11 30.31
CA ARG A 267 -7.39 8.25 30.95
C ARG A 267 -7.49 9.56 30.16
N ILE A 268 -7.96 9.50 28.91
CA ILE A 268 -8.04 10.66 28.01
C ILE A 268 -8.72 11.86 28.71
N PRO A 269 -8.11 13.07 28.70
CA PRO A 269 -8.76 14.28 29.15
C PRO A 269 -9.99 14.59 28.30
N ILE A 270 -11.09 15.07 28.92
CA ILE A 270 -12.34 15.34 28.24
C ILE A 270 -12.23 16.53 27.25
N ASP A 271 -11.23 17.37 27.45
CA ASP A 271 -10.88 18.55 26.64
C ASP A 271 -9.72 18.29 25.67
N ALA A 272 -9.33 17.01 25.47
CA ALA A 272 -8.27 16.65 24.54
C ALA A 272 -8.68 17.03 23.09
N LYS A 273 -7.76 17.67 22.36
CA LYS A 273 -8.00 18.16 20.98
C LYS A 273 -8.45 17.07 20.01
N VAL A 274 -8.04 15.82 20.23
CA VAL A 274 -8.48 14.67 19.40
C VAL A 274 -9.97 14.36 19.54
N LEU A 275 -10.66 14.91 20.57
CA LEU A 275 -12.08 14.79 20.79
C LEU A 275 -12.87 15.92 20.11
N ASP A 276 -12.19 16.93 19.59
CA ASP A 276 -12.83 18.04 18.89
C ASP A 276 -13.41 17.52 17.55
N MET A 277 -14.76 17.52 17.49
CA MET A 277 -15.55 17.04 16.37
C MET A 277 -15.80 18.12 15.29
N GLN A 278 -15.23 19.31 15.42
CA GLN A 278 -15.37 20.37 14.41
C GLN A 278 -14.71 20.02 13.07
N ASN A 279 -13.78 19.05 13.08
CA ASN A 279 -13.26 18.43 11.87
C ASN A 279 -14.16 17.23 11.48
N GLU A 280 -14.41 16.99 10.22
CA GLU A 280 -15.25 15.89 9.70
C GLU A 280 -14.73 14.48 10.06
N SER A 281 -13.52 14.38 10.63
CA SER A 281 -12.87 13.13 11.00
C SER A 281 -13.40 12.58 12.32
N LYS A 282 -13.79 11.30 12.30
CA LYS A 282 -14.26 10.57 13.49
C LYS A 282 -13.12 10.24 14.45
N THR A 283 -13.46 10.12 15.74
CA THR A 283 -12.55 9.61 16.78
C THR A 283 -13.12 8.32 17.36
N ILE A 284 -12.28 7.29 17.40
CA ILE A 284 -12.53 6.00 18.02
C ILE A 284 -11.60 5.87 19.22
N ILE A 285 -12.10 5.46 20.37
CA ILE A 285 -11.27 5.13 21.53
C ILE A 285 -11.41 3.65 21.82
N ALA A 286 -10.29 2.93 21.74
CA ALA A 286 -10.22 1.52 22.14
C ALA A 286 -9.85 1.43 23.62
N THR A 287 -10.70 0.80 24.40
CA THR A 287 -10.53 0.64 25.85
C THR A 287 -10.82 -0.78 26.31
N THR A 288 -10.80 -1.03 27.63
CA THR A 288 -11.10 -2.32 28.23
C THR A 288 -12.21 -2.17 29.28
N HIS A 289 -12.65 -3.29 29.86
CA HIS A 289 -13.59 -3.32 30.98
C HIS A 289 -13.06 -2.63 32.26
N LEU A 290 -11.79 -2.20 32.26
CA LEU A 290 -11.19 -1.43 33.37
C LEU A 290 -11.52 0.07 33.30
N ALA A 291 -12.16 0.51 32.22
CA ALA A 291 -12.60 1.89 32.04
C ALA A 291 -13.85 2.22 32.87
N ASP A 292 -13.92 3.45 33.35
CA ASP A 292 -15.08 3.95 34.08
C ASP A 292 -16.31 4.02 33.14
N SER A 293 -17.39 3.38 33.55
CA SER A 293 -18.63 3.30 32.76
C SER A 293 -19.31 4.65 32.57
N GLU A 294 -19.23 5.57 33.54
CA GLU A 294 -19.82 6.91 33.43
C GLU A 294 -19.02 7.75 32.42
N LYS A 295 -17.71 7.62 32.43
CA LYS A 295 -16.85 8.28 31.41
C LYS A 295 -17.08 7.73 30.01
N ILE A 296 -17.33 6.41 29.86
CA ILE A 296 -17.75 5.81 28.58
C ILE A 296 -19.02 6.49 28.07
N LYS A 297 -20.07 6.57 28.90
CA LYS A 297 -21.34 7.21 28.51
C LYS A 297 -21.17 8.69 28.16
N ALA A 298 -20.36 9.43 28.93
CA ALA A 298 -20.09 10.82 28.67
C ALA A 298 -19.42 11.05 27.30
N LEU A 299 -18.40 10.25 26.96
CA LEU A 299 -17.71 10.34 25.67
C LEU A 299 -18.62 9.90 24.51
N GLN A 300 -19.43 8.85 24.69
CA GLN A 300 -20.43 8.44 23.70
C GLN A 300 -21.46 9.54 23.47
N GLY A 301 -21.87 10.25 24.53
CA GLY A 301 -22.75 11.42 24.44
C GLY A 301 -22.14 12.58 23.66
N MET A 302 -20.81 12.66 23.55
CA MET A 302 -20.09 13.60 22.71
C MET A 302 -19.92 13.11 21.25
N GLY A 303 -20.48 11.95 20.89
CA GLY A 303 -20.35 11.37 19.55
C GLY A 303 -19.05 10.57 19.32
N ILE A 304 -18.29 10.25 20.38
CA ILE A 304 -17.08 9.47 20.29
C ILE A 304 -17.43 7.97 20.22
N ASP A 305 -16.88 7.25 19.27
CA ASP A 305 -17.05 5.80 19.14
C ASP A 305 -16.12 5.08 20.13
N ILE A 306 -16.71 4.31 21.07
CA ILE A 306 -15.96 3.58 22.11
C ILE A 306 -15.98 2.08 21.79
N ILE A 307 -14.82 1.50 21.56
CA ILE A 307 -14.62 0.07 21.40
C ILE A 307 -14.08 -0.52 22.70
N VAL A 308 -14.86 -1.40 23.34
CA VAL A 308 -14.42 -2.11 24.55
C VAL A 308 -13.92 -3.50 24.15
N THR A 309 -12.62 -3.74 24.26
CA THR A 309 -12.01 -5.03 23.98
C THR A 309 -11.84 -5.86 25.27
N LYS A 310 -11.59 -7.18 25.12
CA LYS A 310 -11.04 -7.97 26.21
C LYS A 310 -9.69 -7.42 26.60
N SER A 311 -9.34 -7.50 27.89
CA SER A 311 -8.05 -7.09 28.39
C SER A 311 -7.04 -8.23 28.33
N ILE A 312 -5.84 -7.95 27.82
CA ILE A 312 -4.65 -8.82 27.97
C ILE A 312 -3.64 -8.07 28.81
N ASN A 313 -3.26 -8.62 29.96
CA ASN A 313 -2.32 -8.00 30.90
C ASN A 313 -2.68 -6.53 31.26
N GLY A 314 -3.99 -6.25 31.41
CA GLY A 314 -4.49 -4.90 31.74
C GLY A 314 -4.47 -3.91 30.56
N ARG A 315 -4.24 -4.37 29.33
CA ARG A 315 -4.17 -3.56 28.11
C ARG A 315 -5.23 -3.98 27.08
N VAL A 316 -5.51 -3.11 26.13
CA VAL A 316 -6.35 -3.39 24.96
C VAL A 316 -5.77 -4.56 24.18
N ASN A 317 -6.63 -5.53 23.83
CA ASN A 317 -6.26 -6.60 22.91
C ASN A 317 -6.21 -6.03 21.47
N LEU A 318 -5.01 -5.82 20.94
CA LEU A 318 -4.82 -5.22 19.63
C LEU A 318 -5.29 -6.12 18.48
N GLU A 319 -5.16 -7.44 18.58
CA GLU A 319 -5.67 -8.36 17.55
C GLU A 319 -7.21 -8.29 17.44
N SER A 320 -7.89 -8.30 18.58
CA SER A 320 -9.34 -8.12 18.63
C SER A 320 -9.76 -6.75 18.11
N LEU A 321 -8.98 -5.70 18.43
CA LEU A 321 -9.21 -4.36 17.90
C LEU A 321 -9.11 -4.35 16.36
N MET A 322 -8.10 -4.98 15.76
CA MET A 322 -7.96 -5.05 14.30
C MET A 322 -9.17 -5.74 13.65
N THR A 323 -9.70 -6.79 14.24
CA THR A 323 -10.92 -7.47 13.75
C THR A 323 -12.11 -6.51 13.75
N ILE A 324 -12.36 -5.81 14.87
CA ILE A 324 -13.49 -4.87 14.99
C ILE A 324 -13.32 -3.68 14.04
N LEU A 325 -12.10 -3.18 13.85
CA LEU A 325 -11.85 -2.08 12.92
C LEU A 325 -12.06 -2.52 11.46
N GLY A 326 -11.68 -3.77 11.12
CA GLY A 326 -11.96 -4.35 9.80
C GLY A 326 -13.46 -4.50 9.52
N GLU A 327 -14.27 -4.89 10.53
CA GLU A 327 -15.73 -4.93 10.44
C GLU A 327 -16.38 -3.54 10.25
N LYS A 328 -15.65 -2.47 10.60
CA LYS A 328 -16.04 -1.07 10.36
C LYS A 328 -15.50 -0.52 9.02
N ASP A 329 -15.00 -1.40 8.14
CA ASP A 329 -14.41 -1.07 6.84
C ASP A 329 -13.17 -0.16 6.92
N ILE A 330 -12.46 -0.15 8.05
CA ILE A 330 -11.16 0.53 8.17
C ILE A 330 -10.10 -0.43 7.62
N ASP A 331 -9.60 -0.13 6.42
CA ASP A 331 -8.69 -0.99 5.65
C ASP A 331 -7.21 -0.80 6.01
N SER A 332 -6.86 0.36 6.57
CA SER A 332 -5.46 0.72 6.82
C SER A 332 -5.29 1.62 8.04
N ILE A 333 -4.16 1.45 8.72
CA ILE A 333 -3.80 2.21 9.92
C ILE A 333 -2.36 2.68 9.86
N LEU A 334 -2.15 3.99 9.95
CA LEU A 334 -0.87 4.58 10.25
C LEU A 334 -0.67 4.61 11.78
N LEU A 335 0.14 3.69 12.30
CA LEU A 335 0.48 3.64 13.71
C LEU A 335 1.59 4.65 14.00
N GLU A 336 1.24 5.77 14.63
CA GLU A 336 2.14 6.79 15.14
C GLU A 336 2.22 6.71 16.68
N GLY A 337 2.42 5.50 17.19
CA GLY A 337 2.41 5.22 18.62
C GLY A 337 3.63 5.72 19.38
N GLY A 338 3.48 5.85 20.69
CA GLY A 338 4.63 5.93 21.58
C GLY A 338 5.33 4.56 21.74
N PRO A 339 6.50 4.53 22.40
CA PRO A 339 7.34 3.33 22.50
C PRO A 339 6.61 2.06 22.95
N ILE A 340 5.72 2.19 23.93
CA ILE A 340 4.98 1.07 24.52
C ILE A 340 3.95 0.50 23.56
N LEU A 341 3.19 1.38 22.86
CA LEU A 341 2.19 0.92 21.87
C LEU A 341 2.88 0.29 20.67
N ASN A 342 3.99 0.87 20.21
CA ASN A 342 4.77 0.31 19.09
C ASN A 342 5.27 -1.09 19.43
N TYR A 343 5.81 -1.30 20.64
CA TYR A 343 6.23 -2.63 21.08
C TYR A 343 5.04 -3.61 21.15
N SER A 344 3.93 -3.20 21.80
CA SER A 344 2.73 -4.06 21.90
C SER A 344 2.15 -4.43 20.54
N ALA A 345 2.20 -3.52 19.56
CA ALA A 345 1.73 -3.77 18.21
C ALA A 345 2.64 -4.76 17.45
N LEU A 346 3.95 -4.64 17.62
CA LEU A 346 4.92 -5.58 17.07
C LEU A 346 4.79 -6.97 17.72
N GLU A 347 4.71 -7.01 19.05
CA GLU A 347 4.57 -8.25 19.84
C GLU A 347 3.27 -9.01 19.50
N SER A 348 2.16 -8.30 19.27
CA SER A 348 0.88 -8.88 18.86
C SER A 348 0.80 -9.26 17.38
N GLY A 349 1.86 -9.02 16.59
CA GLY A 349 1.89 -9.40 15.18
C GLY A 349 0.93 -8.64 14.26
N ILE A 350 0.40 -7.49 14.70
CA ILE A 350 -0.54 -6.71 13.88
C ILE A 350 0.13 -5.80 12.85
N VAL A 351 1.45 -5.53 13.01
CA VAL A 351 2.20 -4.65 12.10
C VAL A 351 2.58 -5.41 10.83
N ASP A 352 2.38 -4.79 9.68
CA ASP A 352 2.75 -5.34 8.37
C ASP A 352 4.03 -4.71 7.84
N LYS A 353 4.17 -3.40 8.01
CA LYS A 353 5.26 -2.60 7.45
C LYS A 353 5.78 -1.60 8.48
N VAL A 354 7.07 -1.32 8.43
CA VAL A 354 7.68 -0.25 9.23
C VAL A 354 8.21 0.85 8.33
N MET A 355 8.09 2.10 8.79
CA MET A 355 8.60 3.31 8.13
C MET A 355 9.30 4.16 9.17
N ILE A 356 10.63 4.11 9.20
CA ILE A 356 11.46 4.80 10.20
C ILE A 356 12.19 5.98 9.54
N TYR A 357 11.91 7.18 10.01
CA TYR A 357 12.63 8.40 9.64
C TYR A 357 13.77 8.61 10.61
N ILE A 358 15.00 8.61 10.12
CA ILE A 358 16.24 8.75 10.92
C ILE A 358 16.82 10.13 10.63
N ALA A 359 16.81 10.99 11.66
CA ALA A 359 17.40 12.31 11.57
C ALA A 359 18.92 12.25 11.84
N PRO A 360 19.75 13.07 11.16
CA PRO A 360 21.20 13.10 11.33
C PRO A 360 21.59 13.88 12.59
N MET A 361 21.12 13.40 13.75
CA MET A 361 21.44 13.96 15.07
C MET A 361 21.59 12.85 16.11
N LEU A 362 22.31 13.14 17.18
CA LEU A 362 22.49 12.28 18.34
C LEU A 362 21.89 12.96 19.58
N ILE A 363 21.07 12.25 20.33
CA ILE A 363 20.40 12.77 21.53
C ILE A 363 21.03 12.17 22.79
N GLY A 364 21.36 10.88 22.79
CA GLY A 364 21.91 10.17 23.95
C GLY A 364 20.91 10.00 25.09
N GLY A 365 21.44 9.73 26.29
CA GLY A 365 20.66 9.58 27.53
C GLY A 365 20.07 8.18 27.72
N GLN A 366 20.37 7.54 28.86
CA GLN A 366 19.84 6.21 29.19
C GLN A 366 18.30 6.22 29.34
N SER A 367 17.72 7.29 29.89
CA SER A 367 16.30 7.46 30.12
C SER A 367 15.54 8.06 28.93
N SER A 368 16.24 8.48 27.86
CA SER A 368 15.63 9.00 26.66
C SER A 368 14.79 7.93 25.95
N LYS A 369 13.55 8.27 25.60
CA LYS A 369 12.62 7.32 24.93
C LYS A 369 13.14 6.90 23.56
N THR A 370 12.96 5.62 23.23
CA THR A 370 13.27 5.02 21.92
C THR A 370 12.03 4.86 21.08
N ALA A 371 12.18 4.56 19.78
CA ALA A 371 11.04 4.34 18.88
C ALA A 371 10.22 3.10 19.27
N VAL A 372 10.87 2.06 19.80
CA VAL A 372 10.25 0.83 20.31
C VAL A 372 10.73 0.64 21.76
N GLY A 373 9.80 0.51 22.68
CA GLY A 373 10.05 0.31 24.13
C GLY A 373 9.56 -1.05 24.60
N GLY A 374 8.81 -1.05 25.73
CA GLY A 374 8.28 -2.27 26.33
C GLY A 374 9.31 -3.09 27.09
N GLU A 375 9.04 -4.39 27.30
CA GLU A 375 9.96 -5.29 28.01
C GLU A 375 11.15 -5.74 27.16
N GLY A 376 11.01 -5.61 25.83
CA GLY A 376 12.02 -6.02 24.87
C GLY A 376 12.09 -7.55 24.68
N ILE A 377 12.97 -7.95 23.77
CA ILE A 377 13.19 -9.35 23.37
C ILE A 377 14.40 -9.88 24.13
N ARG A 378 14.27 -11.08 24.70
CA ARG A 378 15.33 -11.67 25.55
C ARG A 378 16.43 -12.36 24.77
N LYS A 379 16.14 -12.91 23.59
CA LYS A 379 17.11 -13.61 22.73
C LYS A 379 17.10 -13.02 21.33
N LEU A 380 18.26 -12.87 20.71
CA LEU A 380 18.36 -12.38 19.33
C LEU A 380 17.59 -13.26 18.34
N SER A 381 17.46 -14.56 18.61
CA SER A 381 16.65 -15.47 17.79
C SER A 381 15.18 -15.10 17.72
N ASP A 382 14.67 -14.39 18.74
CA ASP A 382 13.27 -14.01 18.86
C ASP A 382 13.03 -12.59 18.30
N ALA A 383 14.10 -11.95 17.76
CA ALA A 383 14.01 -10.61 17.21
C ALA A 383 13.12 -10.59 15.96
N ILE A 384 12.27 -9.57 15.89
CA ILE A 384 11.41 -9.36 14.74
C ILE A 384 12.28 -8.96 13.55
N GLN A 385 12.25 -9.79 12.51
CA GLN A 385 13.02 -9.59 11.29
C GLN A 385 12.23 -8.77 10.27
N LEU A 386 12.97 -8.00 9.48
CA LEU A 386 12.41 -7.26 8.34
C LEU A 386 12.94 -7.85 7.04
N GLU A 387 12.10 -7.85 6.03
CA GLU A 387 12.43 -8.23 4.67
C GLU A 387 12.14 -7.07 3.70
N GLU A 388 12.62 -7.18 2.47
CA GLU A 388 12.45 -6.17 1.42
C GLU A 388 12.80 -4.74 1.87
N ILE A 389 13.91 -4.61 2.55
CA ILE A 389 14.36 -3.32 3.11
C ILE A 389 14.71 -2.36 1.98
N SER A 390 14.13 -1.17 2.03
CA SER A 390 14.52 -0.02 1.20
C SER A 390 14.98 1.16 2.04
N CYS A 391 15.87 1.96 1.47
CA CYS A 391 16.44 3.13 2.15
C CYS A 391 16.58 4.28 1.15
N ARG A 392 16.01 5.44 1.50
CA ARG A 392 16.11 6.65 0.68
C ARG A 392 16.22 7.92 1.49
N ALA A 393 16.88 8.93 0.93
CA ALA A 393 16.95 10.23 1.55
C ALA A 393 15.62 11.00 1.39
N ILE A 394 15.23 11.71 2.45
CA ILE A 394 14.18 12.73 2.42
C ILE A 394 14.78 14.01 3.02
N ASP A 395 15.24 14.90 2.17
CA ASP A 395 16.07 16.06 2.55
C ASP A 395 17.32 15.54 3.32
N LYS A 396 17.53 15.94 4.54
CA LYS A 396 18.63 15.50 5.39
C LYS A 396 18.38 14.20 6.17
N ASP A 397 17.12 13.75 6.23
CA ASP A 397 16.74 12.53 6.94
C ASP A 397 16.85 11.31 6.03
N ILE A 398 16.94 10.14 6.62
CA ILE A 398 16.88 8.84 5.94
C ILE A 398 15.54 8.22 6.27
N LEU A 399 14.76 7.83 5.25
CA LEU A 399 13.62 6.94 5.41
C LEU A 399 14.06 5.50 5.16
N LEU A 400 13.90 4.65 6.16
CA LEU A 400 14.04 3.20 6.07
C LEU A 400 12.64 2.58 6.09
N GLU A 401 12.34 1.74 5.11
CA GLU A 401 11.10 0.99 5.00
C GLU A 401 11.42 -0.51 4.96
N GLY A 402 10.56 -1.34 5.55
CA GLY A 402 10.71 -2.79 5.50
C GLY A 402 9.41 -3.48 5.94
N TYR A 403 9.22 -4.70 5.48
CA TYR A 403 8.06 -5.53 5.82
C TYR A 403 8.40 -6.45 7.00
N ILE A 404 7.43 -6.71 7.86
CA ILE A 404 7.59 -7.67 8.96
C ILE A 404 7.63 -9.08 8.35
N MET A 405 8.75 -9.77 8.52
CA MET A 405 8.87 -11.17 8.12
C MET A 405 7.90 -12.02 8.95
N ARG A 406 6.84 -12.52 8.33
CA ARG A 406 5.93 -13.46 8.98
C ARG A 406 6.59 -14.84 8.98
N GLN A 407 6.87 -15.37 10.16
CA GLN A 407 7.29 -16.77 10.27
C GLN A 407 6.16 -17.63 9.66
N ILE A 408 6.49 -18.34 8.59
CA ILE A 408 5.60 -19.38 8.05
C ILE A 408 5.52 -20.44 9.15
N THR A 409 4.52 -20.34 10.03
CA THR A 409 4.16 -21.47 10.85
C THR A 409 3.73 -22.56 9.89
N SER A 410 4.61 -23.52 9.66
CA SER A 410 4.24 -24.77 8.99
C SER A 410 3.10 -25.37 9.80
N ALA A 411 1.87 -25.09 9.38
CA ALA A 411 0.71 -25.81 9.87
C ALA A 411 0.91 -27.24 9.36
N SER A 412 1.24 -28.10 10.32
CA SER A 412 1.27 -29.56 10.19
C SER A 412 -0.13 -30.10 9.91
#